data_6d971891bb3ec40feae76a5228627c96
#
_entry.id   6d971891bb3ec40feae76a5228627c96
#
_cell.length_a   1.000
_cell.length_b   1.000
_cell.length_c   1.000
_cell.angle_alpha   90.00
_cell.angle_beta   90.00
_cell.angle_gamma   90.00
#
_symmetry.space_group_name_H-M   'P 1'
#
loop_
_entity.id
_entity.type
_entity.pdbx_description
1 polymer ?
#
loop_
_entity_poly.entity_id
_entity_poly.type
_entity_poly.pdbx_seq_one_letter_code
_entity_poly.pdbx_strand_id
1 'polypeptide(L)'
;MKNRAFVVLLTGLPGSGKTTLAKKLVKKYGGSHINADEIRAAANDWDFSAEGRRRQFERMRASTEGKEGFVFLDFVCPVNEWRDEMGADLIVWMDTIQISRYEDTNKAFERAVNYDLRITSFDEDMLSLFDDKLIIEQ
;
A
#
# COMPACT_ATOMS: atom_id res chain seq x y z
N MET A 1 -18.67 -7.85 20.18
CA MET A 1 -18.03 -6.73 19.48
C MET A 1 -17.51 -7.21 18.13
N LYS A 2 -17.87 -6.51 17.07
CA LYS A 2 -17.43 -6.87 15.73
C LYS A 2 -15.99 -6.40 15.49
N ASN A 3 -15.10 -7.31 15.11
CA ASN A 3 -13.73 -6.94 14.78
C ASN A 3 -13.71 -6.22 13.44
N ARG A 4 -12.94 -5.14 13.36
CA ARG A 4 -12.68 -4.49 12.09
C ARG A 4 -11.32 -4.92 11.54
N ALA A 5 -11.09 -4.63 10.27
CA ALA A 5 -9.79 -4.85 9.66
C ALA A 5 -8.73 -3.92 10.27
N PHE A 6 -7.50 -4.42 10.35
CA PHE A 6 -6.32 -3.59 10.59
C PHE A 6 -5.66 -3.36 9.25
N VAL A 7 -5.81 -2.14 8.73
CA VAL A 7 -5.41 -1.81 7.36
C VAL A 7 -3.99 -1.26 7.33
N VAL A 8 -3.15 -1.90 6.54
CA VAL A 8 -1.77 -1.47 6.30
C VAL A 8 -1.65 -1.05 4.85
N LEU A 9 -1.34 0.22 4.60
CA LEU A 9 -1.11 0.73 3.25
C LEU A 9 0.38 0.64 2.93
N LEU A 10 0.72 -0.17 1.93
CA LEU A 10 2.06 -0.23 1.37
C LEU A 10 2.07 0.66 0.14
N THR A 11 2.65 1.86 0.26
CA THR A 11 2.69 2.84 -0.82
C THR A 11 4.12 2.97 -1.36
N GLY A 12 4.25 3.20 -2.66
CA GLY A 12 5.55 3.34 -3.31
C GLY A 12 5.43 3.16 -4.81
N LEU A 13 6.49 3.49 -5.51
CA LEU A 13 6.57 3.34 -6.96
C LEU A 13 6.47 1.86 -7.38
N PRO A 14 6.02 1.59 -8.61
CA PRO A 14 6.08 0.22 -9.14
C PRO A 14 7.52 -0.32 -9.08
N GLY A 15 7.66 -1.54 -8.61
CA GLY A 15 8.98 -2.15 -8.45
C GLY A 15 9.68 -1.85 -7.15
N SER A 16 9.03 -1.15 -6.22
CA SER A 16 9.65 -0.79 -4.93
C SER A 16 9.64 -1.93 -3.90
N GLY A 17 8.99 -3.06 -4.21
CA GLY A 17 8.98 -4.22 -3.31
C GLY A 17 7.70 -4.38 -2.48
N LYS A 18 6.65 -3.65 -2.80
CA LYS A 18 5.36 -3.72 -2.08
C LYS A 18 4.77 -5.14 -2.07
N THR A 19 4.72 -5.76 -3.25
CA THR A 19 4.16 -7.11 -3.39
C THR A 19 4.97 -8.14 -2.61
N THR A 20 6.28 -8.04 -2.68
CA THR A 20 7.18 -8.94 -1.96
C THR A 20 6.97 -8.82 -0.46
N LEU A 21 6.89 -7.60 0.06
CA LEU A 21 6.63 -7.38 1.48
C LEU A 21 5.24 -7.86 1.87
N ALA A 22 4.21 -7.55 1.08
CA ALA A 22 2.84 -7.97 1.36
C ALA A 22 2.75 -9.50 1.51
N LYS A 23 3.40 -10.24 0.62
CA LYS A 23 3.41 -11.72 0.69
C LYS A 23 4.07 -12.21 1.96
N LYS A 24 5.18 -11.60 2.37
CA LYS A 24 5.86 -11.95 3.62
C LYS A 24 5.00 -11.66 4.84
N LEU A 25 4.29 -10.54 4.82
CA LEU A 25 3.40 -10.15 5.93
C LEU A 25 2.21 -11.09 6.07
N VAL A 26 1.59 -11.45 4.96
CA VAL A 26 0.48 -12.43 4.97
C VAL A 26 0.96 -13.78 5.49
N LYS A 27 2.14 -14.20 5.08
CA LYS A 27 2.71 -15.47 5.55
C LYS A 27 2.92 -15.47 7.06
N LYS A 28 3.35 -14.35 7.62
CA LYS A 28 3.63 -14.24 9.06
C LYS A 28 2.38 -13.95 9.89
N TYR A 29 1.55 -13.03 9.44
CA TYR A 29 0.42 -12.50 10.24
C TYR A 29 -0.94 -12.98 9.77
N GLY A 30 -1.02 -13.63 8.62
CA GLY A 30 -2.31 -13.96 7.99
C GLY A 30 -2.95 -12.72 7.39
N GLY A 31 -4.23 -12.79 7.15
CA GLY A 31 -4.99 -11.69 6.59
C GLY A 31 -5.08 -11.71 5.08
N SER A 32 -5.33 -10.55 4.50
CA SER A 32 -5.59 -10.39 3.06
C SER A 32 -4.54 -9.51 2.41
N HIS A 33 -4.08 -9.92 1.24
CA HIS A 33 -3.24 -9.11 0.38
C HIS A 33 -4.10 -8.59 -0.77
N ILE A 34 -4.31 -7.30 -0.85
CA ILE A 34 -5.08 -6.65 -1.91
C ILE A 34 -4.09 -5.98 -2.86
N ASN A 35 -3.94 -6.56 -4.04
CA ASN A 35 -3.01 -6.05 -5.07
C ASN A 35 -3.77 -5.15 -6.04
N ALA A 36 -3.28 -3.93 -6.23
CA ALA A 36 -3.94 -2.93 -7.06
C ALA A 36 -4.07 -3.37 -8.52
N ASP A 37 -3.07 -4.07 -9.07
CA ASP A 37 -3.13 -4.54 -10.46
C ASP A 37 -4.22 -5.61 -10.64
N GLU A 38 -4.40 -6.48 -9.66
CA GLU A 38 -5.49 -7.47 -9.68
C GLU A 38 -6.86 -6.78 -9.63
N ILE A 39 -6.98 -5.73 -8.84
CA ILE A 39 -8.22 -4.93 -8.76
C ILE A 39 -8.50 -4.24 -10.10
N ARG A 40 -7.47 -3.67 -10.77
CA ARG A 40 -7.63 -3.10 -12.09
C ARG A 40 -8.05 -4.13 -13.13
N ALA A 41 -7.43 -5.30 -13.09
CA ALA A 41 -7.77 -6.38 -14.01
C ALA A 41 -9.24 -6.80 -13.84
N ALA A 42 -9.70 -6.97 -12.61
CA ALA A 42 -11.09 -7.33 -12.31
C ALA A 42 -12.08 -6.26 -12.79
N ALA A 43 -11.71 -4.98 -12.71
CA ALA A 43 -12.53 -3.86 -13.17
C ALA A 43 -12.37 -3.58 -14.67
N ASN A 44 -11.39 -4.20 -15.30
CA ASN A 44 -10.97 -3.91 -16.68
C ASN A 44 -10.76 -2.40 -16.89
N ASP A 45 -10.06 -1.77 -15.95
CA ASP A 45 -9.84 -0.32 -15.93
C ASP A 45 -8.35 -0.03 -15.82
N TRP A 46 -7.74 0.24 -16.96
CA TRP A 46 -6.32 0.56 -17.06
C TRP A 46 -6.09 2.04 -17.37
N ASP A 47 -7.05 2.88 -16.96
CA ASP A 47 -6.96 4.33 -17.11
C ASP A 47 -6.05 4.91 -16.02
N PHE A 48 -4.90 5.43 -16.42
CA PHE A 48 -3.92 6.05 -15.53
C PHE A 48 -3.99 7.58 -15.53
N SER A 49 -5.08 8.15 -16.09
CA SER A 49 -5.37 9.57 -15.90
C SER A 49 -5.65 9.86 -14.43
N ALA A 50 -5.70 11.13 -14.05
CA ALA A 50 -6.04 11.52 -12.67
C ALA A 50 -7.38 10.92 -12.23
N GLU A 51 -8.37 10.94 -13.12
CA GLU A 51 -9.71 10.38 -12.85
C GLU A 51 -9.65 8.86 -12.68
N GLY A 52 -8.90 8.16 -13.54
CA GLY A 52 -8.75 6.72 -13.48
C GLY A 52 -8.00 6.29 -12.21
N ARG A 53 -6.99 7.04 -11.82
CA ARG A 53 -6.26 6.79 -10.58
C ARG A 53 -7.16 7.02 -9.35
N ARG A 54 -8.05 8.01 -9.41
CA ARG A 54 -9.01 8.25 -8.32
C ARG A 54 -10.02 7.11 -8.22
N ARG A 55 -10.52 6.60 -9.35
CA ARG A 55 -11.40 5.41 -9.34
C ARG A 55 -10.71 4.22 -8.71
N GLN A 56 -9.42 4.02 -9.03
CA GLN A 56 -8.64 2.93 -8.45
C GLN A 56 -8.51 3.10 -6.93
N PHE A 57 -8.25 4.31 -6.47
CA PHE A 57 -8.21 4.61 -5.03
C PHE A 57 -9.52 4.19 -4.34
N GLU A 58 -10.66 4.55 -4.94
CA GLU A 58 -11.96 4.21 -4.36
C GLU A 58 -12.18 2.70 -4.32
N ARG A 59 -11.75 1.97 -5.38
CA ARG A 59 -11.85 0.51 -5.38
C ARG A 59 -10.98 -0.12 -4.29
N MET A 60 -9.75 0.37 -4.12
CA MET A 60 -8.85 -0.13 -3.08
C MET A 60 -9.44 0.12 -1.69
N ARG A 61 -9.96 1.32 -1.46
CA ARG A 61 -10.60 1.67 -0.21
C ARG A 61 -11.81 0.78 0.08
N ALA A 62 -12.67 0.60 -0.92
CA ALA A 62 -13.84 -0.27 -0.80
C ALA A 62 -13.46 -1.73 -0.52
N SER A 63 -12.32 -2.18 -1.00
CA SER A 63 -11.87 -3.56 -0.81
C SER A 63 -11.60 -3.91 0.66
N THR A 64 -11.45 -2.93 1.53
CA THR A 64 -11.23 -3.17 2.96
C THR A 64 -12.52 -3.41 3.74
N GLU A 65 -13.66 -3.06 3.15
CA GLU A 65 -14.95 -3.16 3.83
C GLU A 65 -15.33 -4.62 4.10
N GLY A 66 -15.84 -4.87 5.29
CA GLY A 66 -16.30 -6.21 5.68
C GLY A 66 -15.20 -7.21 5.99
N LYS A 67 -13.95 -6.81 5.93
CA LYS A 67 -12.83 -7.69 6.26
C LYS A 67 -12.47 -7.59 7.75
N GLU A 68 -11.88 -8.67 8.26
CA GLU A 68 -11.37 -8.75 9.62
C GLU A 68 -9.89 -9.12 9.58
N GLY A 69 -9.17 -8.76 10.63
CA GLY A 69 -7.73 -9.02 10.71
C GLY A 69 -6.92 -8.09 9.82
N PHE A 70 -5.71 -8.48 9.49
CA PHE A 70 -4.83 -7.66 8.66
C PHE A 70 -5.30 -7.60 7.23
N VAL A 71 -5.28 -6.38 6.67
CA VAL A 71 -5.50 -6.13 5.23
C VAL A 71 -4.32 -5.32 4.73
N PHE A 72 -3.52 -5.91 3.85
CA PHE A 72 -2.34 -5.27 3.29
C PHE A 72 -2.69 -4.74 1.90
N LEU A 73 -2.76 -3.43 1.76
CA LEU A 73 -3.03 -2.76 0.48
C LEU A 73 -1.72 -2.52 -0.25
N ASP A 74 -1.53 -3.23 -1.34
CA ASP A 74 -0.34 -3.15 -2.21
C ASP A 74 -0.69 -2.21 -3.36
N PHE A 75 -0.36 -0.93 -3.21
CA PHE A 75 -0.91 0.12 -4.04
C PHE A 75 0.06 1.30 -4.13
N VAL A 76 0.33 1.79 -5.34
CA VAL A 76 1.20 2.96 -5.53
C VAL A 76 0.69 4.14 -4.70
N CYS A 77 -0.60 4.43 -4.75
CA CYS A 77 -1.25 5.51 -4.00
C CYS A 77 -0.42 6.80 -4.05
N PRO A 78 -0.35 7.45 -5.22
CA PRO A 78 0.70 8.43 -5.49
C PRO A 78 0.51 9.81 -4.84
N VAL A 79 -0.65 10.09 -4.27
CA VAL A 79 -1.01 11.42 -3.77
C VAL A 79 -1.13 11.40 -2.26
N ASN A 80 -0.47 12.33 -1.58
CA ASN A 80 -0.48 12.40 -0.11
C ASN A 80 -1.89 12.52 0.46
N GLU A 81 -2.74 13.34 -0.16
CA GLU A 81 -4.13 13.49 0.26
C GLU A 81 -4.87 12.16 0.25
N TRP A 82 -4.62 11.31 -0.75
CA TRP A 82 -5.25 10.00 -0.85
C TRP A 82 -4.70 9.01 0.20
N ARG A 83 -3.41 9.11 0.50
CA ARG A 83 -2.82 8.28 1.56
C ARG A 83 -3.50 8.57 2.90
N ASP A 84 -3.75 9.85 3.17
CA ASP A 84 -4.45 10.26 4.38
C ASP A 84 -5.93 9.83 4.35
N GLU A 85 -6.60 10.01 3.21
CA GLU A 85 -8.02 9.63 3.03
C GLU A 85 -8.26 8.12 3.17
N MET A 86 -7.26 7.30 2.85
CA MET A 86 -7.41 5.84 2.93
C MET A 86 -7.81 5.38 4.33
N GLY A 87 -7.39 6.11 5.36
CA GLY A 87 -7.72 5.76 6.73
C GLY A 87 -7.02 4.49 7.20
N ALA A 88 -5.84 4.22 6.67
CA ALA A 88 -5.05 3.06 7.08
C ALA A 88 -4.59 3.20 8.54
N ASP A 89 -4.47 2.07 9.21
CA ASP A 89 -3.94 2.02 10.58
C ASP A 89 -2.42 2.22 10.59
N LEU A 90 -1.73 1.73 9.56
CA LEU A 90 -0.31 1.98 9.33
C LEU A 90 -0.07 2.32 7.86
N ILE A 91 0.81 3.29 7.62
CA ILE A 91 1.29 3.62 6.27
C ILE A 91 2.77 3.26 6.21
N VAL A 92 3.11 2.37 5.30
CA VAL A 92 4.49 1.95 5.03
C VAL A 92 4.89 2.52 3.68
N TRP A 93 5.88 3.41 3.68
CA TRP A 93 6.42 3.98 2.46
C TRP A 93 7.63 3.17 1.99
N MET A 94 7.46 2.53 0.82
CA MET A 94 8.51 1.77 0.18
C MET A 94 9.34 2.72 -0.69
N ASP A 95 10.33 3.37 -0.07
CA ASP A 95 11.20 4.36 -0.70
C ASP A 95 12.54 3.74 -1.10
N THR A 96 12.45 2.59 -1.77
CA THR A 96 13.60 1.78 -2.17
C THR A 96 14.18 2.15 -3.52
N ILE A 97 13.36 2.78 -4.37
CA ILE A 97 13.76 3.26 -5.68
C ILE A 97 13.25 4.69 -5.86
N GLN A 98 13.95 5.48 -6.69
CA GLN A 98 13.60 6.88 -6.91
C GLN A 98 12.86 7.08 -8.23
N ILE A 99 12.90 6.09 -9.12
CA ILE A 99 12.25 6.17 -10.42
C ILE A 99 11.83 4.76 -10.83
N SER A 100 10.64 4.64 -11.40
CA SER A 100 10.16 3.40 -12.00
C SER A 100 10.28 3.48 -13.52
N ARG A 101 9.99 2.37 -14.19
CA ARG A 101 9.96 2.33 -15.67
C ARG A 101 8.69 3.00 -16.25
N TYR A 102 7.77 3.43 -15.40
CA TYR A 102 6.52 4.07 -15.81
C TYR A 102 6.60 5.57 -15.59
N GLU A 103 6.93 6.31 -16.63
CA GLU A 103 7.16 7.76 -16.56
C GLU A 103 5.95 8.53 -16.02
N ASP A 104 4.75 8.17 -16.46
CA ASP A 104 3.52 8.83 -16.01
C ASP A 104 3.32 8.66 -14.50
N THR A 105 3.61 7.48 -13.98
CA THR A 105 3.51 7.19 -12.55
C THR A 105 4.58 7.95 -11.78
N ASN A 106 5.80 8.05 -12.31
CA ASN A 106 6.86 8.84 -11.69
C ASN A 106 6.45 10.30 -11.53
N LYS A 107 5.79 10.87 -12.53
CA LYS A 107 5.32 12.25 -12.50
C LYS A 107 4.17 12.45 -11.52
N ALA A 108 3.30 11.46 -11.38
CA ALA A 108 2.15 11.54 -10.50
C ALA A 108 2.51 11.31 -9.03
N PHE A 109 3.64 10.66 -8.78
CA PHE A 109 4.01 10.22 -7.44
C PHE A 109 4.56 11.38 -6.61
N GLU A 110 3.86 11.69 -5.53
CA GLU A 110 4.29 12.67 -4.53
C GLU A 110 5.09 11.96 -3.44
N ARG A 111 6.19 12.57 -3.05
CA ARG A 111 6.97 12.08 -1.92
C ARG A 111 6.08 12.01 -0.67
N ALA A 112 6.12 10.90 0.06
CA ALA A 112 5.27 10.74 1.23
C ALA A 112 5.68 11.71 2.34
N VAL A 113 4.70 12.35 2.97
CA VAL A 113 4.93 13.25 4.11
C VAL A 113 4.42 12.65 5.40
N ASN A 114 3.35 11.87 5.36
CA ASN A 114 2.82 11.15 6.51
C ASN A 114 3.01 9.65 6.30
N TYR A 115 3.80 9.03 7.14
CA TYR A 115 4.03 7.59 7.12
C TYR A 115 4.44 7.13 8.51
N ASP A 116 4.18 5.87 8.80
CA ASP A 116 4.55 5.25 10.07
C ASP A 116 5.89 4.54 9.96
N LEU A 117 6.20 4.02 8.77
CA LEU A 117 7.45 3.30 8.51
C LEU A 117 7.92 3.67 7.11
N ARG A 118 9.20 3.97 6.98
CA ARG A 118 9.87 4.23 5.70
C ARG A 118 10.96 3.18 5.50
N ILE A 119 10.89 2.46 4.39
CA ILE A 119 11.89 1.46 4.01
C ILE A 119 12.66 2.02 2.83
N THR A 120 13.99 2.16 2.99
CA THR A 120 14.83 2.87 2.02
C THR A 120 15.74 1.98 1.19
N SER A 121 15.80 0.68 1.50
CA SER A 121 16.69 -0.23 0.79
C SER A 121 16.09 -1.63 0.74
N PHE A 122 16.32 -2.34 -0.38
CA PHE A 122 15.99 -3.75 -0.49
C PHE A 122 16.83 -4.62 0.46
N ASP A 123 17.97 -4.10 0.94
CA ASP A 123 18.85 -4.81 1.84
C ASP A 123 18.38 -4.75 3.29
N GLU A 124 17.43 -3.88 3.61
CA GLU A 124 16.85 -3.82 4.94
C GLU A 124 16.01 -5.06 5.24
N ASP A 125 15.99 -5.49 6.48
CA ASP A 125 15.08 -6.53 6.93
C ASP A 125 13.70 -5.91 7.14
N MET A 126 12.93 -5.86 6.07
CA MET A 126 11.63 -5.20 6.02
C MET A 126 10.66 -5.78 7.03
N LEU A 127 10.68 -7.10 7.18
CA LEU A 127 9.77 -7.79 8.10
C LEU A 127 10.09 -7.42 9.55
N SER A 128 11.38 -7.37 9.91
CA SER A 128 11.81 -6.96 11.24
C SER A 128 11.44 -5.51 11.53
N LEU A 129 11.63 -4.61 10.56
CA LEU A 129 11.24 -3.20 10.69
C LEU A 129 9.73 -3.05 10.92
N PHE A 130 8.94 -3.81 10.17
CA PHE A 130 7.50 -3.82 10.35
C PHE A 130 7.10 -4.35 11.72
N ASP A 131 7.72 -5.45 12.15
CA ASP A 131 7.42 -6.06 13.46
C ASP A 131 7.68 -5.06 14.59
N ASP A 132 8.81 -4.36 14.54
CA ASP A 132 9.17 -3.37 15.55
C ASP A 132 8.15 -2.22 15.58
N LYS A 133 7.72 -1.76 14.42
CA LYS A 133 6.74 -0.68 14.31
C LYS A 133 5.38 -1.12 14.83
N LEU A 134 4.97 -2.34 14.54
CA LEU A 134 3.70 -2.89 14.99
C LEU A 134 3.64 -2.97 16.53
N ILE A 135 4.73 -3.36 17.16
CA ILE A 135 4.82 -3.41 18.62
C ILE A 135 4.64 -2.01 19.22
N ILE A 136 5.27 -1.00 18.63
CA ILE A 136 5.16 0.38 19.12
C ILE A 136 3.71 0.89 19.01
N GLU A 137 3.02 0.55 17.92
CA GLU A 137 1.65 1.01 17.67
C GLU A 137 0.59 0.25 18.48
N GLN A 138 0.95 -0.84 19.10
CA GLN A 138 0.08 -1.55 20.02
C GLN A 138 0.21 -0.96 21.42
#